data_b83135c007db05cafdfcca82316c9a32
#
_entry.id   b83135c007db05cafdfcca82316c9a32
#
_cell.length_a   1.000
_cell.length_b   1.000
_cell.length_c   1.000
_cell.angle_alpha   90.00
_cell.angle_beta   90.00
_cell.angle_gamma   90.00
#
_symmetry.space_group_name_H-M   'P 1'
#
loop_
_entity.id
_entity.type
_entity.pdbx_description
1 polymer ?
#
loop_
_entity_poly.entity_id
_entity_poly.type
_entity_poly.pdbx_seq_one_letter_code
_entity_poly.pdbx_strand_id
1 'polypeptide(L)'
;MTHYAIRPADPAAHLFHVTVTVAVPDPAGQRFMLPAWNPGSYMIREFARHVVRLTAMAGGRKLRVTKVDKHTWQCAPSAGPITLACEIYAWDLSVRAAHLDRSHGFFNGACVFLLPLGHEDAPCRVDILPPAGRAYANWRVITGLARGRGTRPLGFGAYVAADYEELIDCPVEMGEFAHASFDVFGTPHEIAVTGKVPRLDMIRLCADLRRICESQIALFAPRTKKAPFSKFSFLTMAVGDGHGGLEHRNSTALLCRRNELPHLGMTDSTEAYRNFLGLASHEYFHSWNVKRIRPAAFVGYDLARENYTGLLWMFEGFTAYYDDLVLVRCGLMTEGQYLDTLSRTLTNVLQRPGRLKQSVAESSFDAWIKYYRADENAPNSLVNYYQKGALVALALDLTIRARTQGRRSLDDVMRALWRDYAAAGTRYKGVAEDGMAAAIERATGCRLARPLREWTEGTRDPDFAALLAPLGIEFIAKPALDQPAFALLGLGTARDGDGLRIAHVYDGTPARAAGLSGGDSLVAIDGLRITAASLDTQLARYAPGDTVQLAVFRRDELLSLAVTLATRPPLRCVVRAAAAAAGPAIRLRKAWLGTR
;
A
#
# COMPACT_ATOMS: atom_id res chain seq x y z
N MET A 1 24.41 -14.33 17.72
CA MET A 1 23.43 -13.24 18.01
C MET A 1 24.04 -11.94 17.55
N THR A 2 23.38 -11.22 16.69
CA THR A 2 23.76 -9.87 16.26
C THR A 2 23.13 -8.85 17.22
N HIS A 3 23.91 -7.87 17.66
CA HIS A 3 23.44 -6.85 18.60
C HIS A 3 23.38 -5.49 17.93
N TYR A 4 22.19 -4.90 17.93
CA TYR A 4 21.92 -3.55 17.44
C TYR A 4 21.62 -2.60 18.58
N ALA A 5 21.92 -1.32 18.41
CA ALA A 5 21.37 -0.26 19.23
C ALA A 5 21.02 0.93 18.35
N ILE A 6 19.90 1.59 18.65
CA ILE A 6 19.45 2.79 17.94
C ILE A 6 18.98 3.84 18.94
N ARG A 7 19.35 5.10 18.67
CA ARG A 7 18.95 6.25 19.48
C ARG A 7 18.70 7.47 18.61
N PRO A 8 17.66 8.26 18.87
CA PRO A 8 17.55 9.63 18.35
C PRO A 8 18.70 10.45 18.94
N ALA A 9 19.78 10.63 18.17
CA ALA A 9 20.99 11.31 18.63
C ALA A 9 20.79 12.82 18.67
N ASP A 10 20.17 13.36 17.62
CA ASP A 10 19.77 14.76 17.53
C ASP A 10 18.42 14.86 16.78
N PRO A 11 17.29 14.91 17.52
CA PRO A 11 15.99 15.05 16.90
C PRO A 11 15.80 16.34 16.10
N ALA A 12 16.50 17.42 16.44
CA ALA A 12 16.41 18.68 15.71
C ALA A 12 17.16 18.65 14.38
N ALA A 13 18.24 17.86 14.31
CA ALA A 13 19.00 17.61 13.10
C ALA A 13 18.55 16.35 12.35
N HIS A 14 17.49 15.67 12.81
CA HIS A 14 16.91 14.47 12.20
C HIS A 14 17.90 13.29 12.15
N LEU A 15 18.74 13.12 13.17
CA LEU A 15 19.82 12.13 13.18
C LEU A 15 19.54 10.99 14.16
N PHE A 16 19.48 9.77 13.64
CA PHE A 16 19.61 8.55 14.42
C PHE A 16 21.08 8.12 14.48
N HIS A 17 21.52 7.72 15.67
CA HIS A 17 22.77 6.98 15.84
C HIS A 17 22.44 5.49 15.96
N VAL A 18 23.03 4.69 15.09
CA VAL A 18 22.80 3.25 14.98
C VAL A 18 24.12 2.51 15.13
N THR A 19 24.13 1.43 15.92
CA THR A 19 25.28 0.53 16.00
C THR A 19 24.86 -0.89 15.70
N VAL A 20 25.77 -1.66 15.08
CA VAL A 20 25.65 -3.11 14.94
C VAL A 20 26.94 -3.77 15.38
N THR A 21 26.83 -4.77 16.26
CA THR A 21 27.96 -5.54 16.78
C THR A 21 27.86 -6.99 16.34
N VAL A 22 28.92 -7.49 15.72
CA VAL A 22 29.10 -8.88 15.33
C VAL A 22 30.18 -9.50 16.20
N ALA A 23 29.81 -10.51 16.99
CA ALA A 23 30.72 -11.15 17.96
C ALA A 23 31.81 -12.00 17.26
N VAL A 24 31.44 -12.66 16.16
CA VAL A 24 32.32 -13.51 15.34
C VAL A 24 32.24 -12.99 13.90
N PRO A 25 33.08 -12.01 13.54
CA PRO A 25 33.10 -11.46 12.18
C PRO A 25 33.75 -12.42 11.17
N ASP A 26 33.47 -12.18 9.89
CA ASP A 26 34.19 -12.84 8.80
C ASP A 26 35.70 -12.55 8.92
N PRO A 27 36.58 -13.57 9.02
CA PRO A 27 38.02 -13.39 9.15
C PRO A 27 38.66 -12.70 7.93
N ALA A 28 38.03 -12.73 6.75
CA ALA A 28 38.48 -11.99 5.57
C ALA A 28 38.08 -10.52 5.57
N GLY A 29 37.29 -10.09 6.58
CA GLY A 29 36.77 -8.74 6.72
C GLY A 29 35.25 -8.68 6.60
N GLN A 30 34.57 -8.41 7.69
CA GLN A 30 33.12 -8.38 7.77
C GLN A 30 32.52 -7.34 6.82
N ARG A 31 31.56 -7.74 6.01
CA ARG A 31 30.75 -6.87 5.18
C ARG A 31 29.42 -6.55 5.86
N PHE A 32 29.00 -5.29 5.68
CA PHE A 32 27.72 -4.78 6.16
C PHE A 32 26.99 -4.12 5.00
N MET A 33 25.74 -4.48 4.78
CA MET A 33 24.90 -3.94 3.73
C MET A 33 23.68 -3.23 4.33
N LEU A 34 23.35 -2.04 3.86
CA LEU A 34 22.04 -1.45 4.12
C LEU A 34 21.10 -1.82 2.98
N PRO A 35 19.90 -2.38 3.25
CA PRO A 35 18.94 -2.70 2.21
C PRO A 35 18.69 -1.54 1.24
N ALA A 36 18.48 -1.88 -0.04
CA ALA A 36 18.19 -0.88 -1.06
C ALA A 36 16.69 -0.53 -1.15
N TRP A 37 15.84 -1.38 -0.59
CA TRP A 37 14.39 -1.26 -0.60
C TRP A 37 13.76 -1.88 0.66
N ASN A 38 12.45 -1.69 0.83
CA ASN A 38 11.68 -2.19 1.96
C ASN A 38 10.62 -3.18 1.45
N PRO A 39 10.56 -4.43 1.94
CA PRO A 39 9.52 -5.39 1.57
C PRO A 39 8.11 -4.81 1.76
N GLY A 40 7.28 -4.91 0.69
CA GLY A 40 5.99 -4.23 0.59
C GLY A 40 6.02 -2.93 -0.23
N SER A 41 7.22 -2.39 -0.49
CA SER A 41 7.39 -1.17 -1.30
C SER A 41 8.31 -1.42 -2.48
N TYR A 42 7.75 -1.80 -3.60
CA TYR A 42 8.44 -2.30 -4.80
C TYR A 42 9.13 -1.17 -5.58
N MET A 43 10.08 -0.50 -4.92
CA MET A 43 10.94 0.54 -5.49
C MET A 43 12.29 0.56 -4.80
N ILE A 44 13.38 0.64 -5.55
CA ILE A 44 14.72 0.91 -5.01
C ILE A 44 14.74 2.34 -4.46
N ARG A 45 14.97 2.48 -3.16
CA ARG A 45 14.92 3.78 -2.44
C ARG A 45 16.29 4.32 -2.07
N GLU A 46 17.35 3.51 -2.25
CA GLU A 46 18.73 3.92 -1.99
C GLU A 46 18.93 4.45 -0.55
N PHE A 47 18.49 3.73 0.47
CA PHE A 47 18.56 4.18 1.88
C PHE A 47 19.97 4.53 2.32
N ALA A 48 20.99 3.90 1.73
CA ALA A 48 22.41 4.19 2.01
C ALA A 48 22.82 5.64 1.73
N ARG A 49 22.04 6.40 0.93
CA ARG A 49 22.24 7.83 0.70
C ARG A 49 22.10 8.67 1.97
N HIS A 50 21.37 8.15 2.97
CA HIS A 50 21.09 8.82 4.23
C HIS A 50 22.14 8.55 5.30
N VAL A 51 23.12 7.68 5.06
CA VAL A 51 24.26 7.44 5.96
C VAL A 51 25.21 8.62 5.89
N VAL A 52 25.21 9.45 6.94
CA VAL A 52 26.03 10.67 7.04
C VAL A 52 27.46 10.35 7.44
N ARG A 53 27.62 9.46 8.41
CA ARG A 53 28.91 9.03 8.93
C ARG A 53 28.87 7.54 9.25
N LEU A 54 30.00 6.86 9.01
CA LEU A 54 30.13 5.45 9.35
C LEU A 54 31.55 5.19 9.86
N THR A 55 31.66 4.48 10.98
CA THR A 55 32.94 4.09 11.61
C THR A 55 32.84 2.68 12.14
N ALA A 56 33.97 1.99 12.24
CA ALA A 56 34.05 0.68 12.86
C ALA A 56 35.13 0.65 13.95
N MET A 57 34.87 -0.17 14.97
CA MET A 57 35.78 -0.39 16.10
C MET A 57 35.95 -1.89 16.35
N ALA A 58 37.15 -2.31 16.69
CA ALA A 58 37.45 -3.66 17.17
C ALA A 58 38.50 -3.56 18.29
N GLY A 59 38.25 -4.22 19.43
CA GLY A 59 39.14 -4.21 20.59
C GLY A 59 39.48 -2.80 21.09
N GLY A 60 38.51 -1.85 21.03
CA GLY A 60 38.71 -0.44 21.42
C GLY A 60 39.51 0.42 20.41
N ARG A 61 39.91 -0.15 19.27
CA ARG A 61 40.68 0.57 18.23
C ARG A 61 39.81 0.80 16.98
N LYS A 62 40.03 1.94 16.32
CA LYS A 62 39.36 2.25 15.04
C LYS A 62 39.80 1.26 13.96
N LEU A 63 38.85 0.67 13.29
CA LEU A 63 39.08 -0.25 12.20
C LEU A 63 38.86 0.45 10.84
N ARG A 64 39.70 0.13 9.86
CA ARG A 64 39.52 0.64 8.50
C ARG A 64 38.25 0.09 7.90
N VAL A 65 37.43 0.96 7.30
CA VAL A 65 36.22 0.61 6.56
C VAL A 65 36.35 1.13 5.14
N THR A 66 36.03 0.28 4.16
CA THR A 66 36.03 0.63 2.73
C THR A 66 34.59 0.47 2.20
N LYS A 67 34.10 1.47 1.50
CA LYS A 67 32.81 1.37 0.79
C LYS A 67 33.03 0.55 -0.48
N VAL A 68 32.35 -0.60 -0.60
CA VAL A 68 32.53 -1.57 -1.70
C VAL A 68 31.64 -1.22 -2.90
N ASP A 69 30.42 -0.82 -2.60
CA ASP A 69 29.42 -0.36 -3.57
C ASP A 69 28.51 0.70 -2.94
N LYS A 70 27.39 1.05 -3.60
CA LYS A 70 26.48 2.13 -3.15
C LYS A 70 25.89 1.90 -1.75
N HIS A 71 25.75 0.66 -1.29
CA HIS A 71 25.08 0.31 -0.04
C HIS A 71 25.83 -0.73 0.83
N THR A 72 27.07 -1.10 0.45
CA THR A 72 27.88 -2.12 1.15
C THR A 72 29.22 -1.52 1.63
N TRP A 73 29.58 -1.84 2.86
CA TRP A 73 30.86 -1.48 3.49
C TRP A 73 31.58 -2.71 3.99
N GLN A 74 32.88 -2.77 3.80
CA GLN A 74 33.75 -3.84 4.27
C GLN A 74 34.72 -3.31 5.32
N CYS A 75 34.74 -3.93 6.48
CA CYS A 75 35.74 -3.71 7.53
C CYS A 75 37.03 -4.48 7.21
N ALA A 76 38.18 -3.94 7.64
CA ALA A 76 39.40 -4.71 7.64
C ALA A 76 39.27 -5.96 8.52
N PRO A 77 40.05 -7.05 8.27
CA PRO A 77 40.06 -8.25 9.08
C PRO A 77 40.24 -7.98 10.57
N SER A 78 39.51 -8.71 11.42
CA SER A 78 39.61 -8.66 12.86
C SER A 78 39.37 -10.03 13.47
N ALA A 79 40.21 -10.41 14.43
CA ALA A 79 40.03 -11.67 15.16
C ALA A 79 38.99 -11.58 16.29
N GLY A 80 38.55 -10.37 16.66
CA GLY A 80 37.59 -10.13 17.73
C GLY A 80 36.33 -9.42 17.24
N PRO A 81 35.37 -9.18 18.15
CA PRO A 81 34.12 -8.52 17.81
C PRO A 81 34.32 -7.20 17.09
N ILE A 82 33.49 -6.93 16.09
CA ILE A 82 33.42 -5.67 15.36
C ILE A 82 32.12 -4.95 15.74
N THR A 83 32.24 -3.67 16.12
CA THR A 83 31.10 -2.76 16.23
C THR A 83 31.19 -1.70 15.15
N LEU A 84 30.21 -1.69 14.25
CA LEU A 84 30.02 -0.65 13.26
C LEU A 84 29.01 0.36 13.79
N ALA A 85 29.33 1.64 13.71
CA ALA A 85 28.46 2.75 14.12
C ALA A 85 28.20 3.68 12.94
N CYS A 86 26.96 4.11 12.78
CA CYS A 86 26.58 5.06 11.74
C CYS A 86 25.59 6.11 12.26
N GLU A 87 25.64 7.29 11.66
CA GLU A 87 24.65 8.35 11.78
C GLU A 87 23.76 8.33 10.52
N ILE A 88 22.45 8.28 10.73
CA ILE A 88 21.45 8.20 9.63
C ILE A 88 20.53 9.40 9.70
N TYR A 89 20.46 10.15 8.61
CA TYR A 89 19.52 11.26 8.43
C TYR A 89 18.13 10.74 8.11
N ALA A 90 17.12 11.17 8.85
CA ALA A 90 15.76 10.63 8.83
C ALA A 90 14.74 11.79 8.69
N TRP A 91 14.43 12.16 7.45
CA TRP A 91 13.46 13.23 7.14
C TRP A 91 12.47 12.85 6.03
N ASP A 92 12.12 11.59 5.95
CA ASP A 92 11.09 11.09 5.04
C ASP A 92 9.87 10.65 5.86
N LEU A 93 8.84 11.52 5.93
CA LEU A 93 7.58 11.24 6.61
C LEU A 93 6.69 10.36 5.73
N SER A 94 7.07 9.11 5.58
CA SER A 94 6.29 8.08 4.89
C SER A 94 6.31 6.79 5.69
N VAL A 95 5.35 5.91 5.41
CA VAL A 95 5.32 4.56 6.00
C VAL A 95 6.47 3.67 5.51
N ARG A 96 7.29 4.12 4.56
CA ARG A 96 8.29 3.32 3.83
C ARG A 96 9.74 3.64 4.18
N ALA A 97 9.99 4.66 4.99
CA ALA A 97 11.33 5.19 5.24
C ALA A 97 11.60 5.39 6.74
N ALA A 98 12.35 6.45 7.07
CA ALA A 98 12.61 6.87 8.44
C ALA A 98 12.39 8.38 8.59
N HIS A 99 11.79 8.77 9.70
CA HIS A 99 11.54 10.17 10.08
C HIS A 99 11.92 10.39 11.54
N LEU A 100 12.49 11.55 11.82
CA LEU A 100 12.80 11.98 13.18
C LEU A 100 12.70 13.49 13.28
N ASP A 101 11.95 13.99 14.25
CA ASP A 101 11.95 15.37 14.67
C ASP A 101 11.80 15.50 16.20
N ARG A 102 11.56 16.71 16.69
CA ARG A 102 11.37 16.94 18.12
C ARG A 102 10.06 16.40 18.68
N SER A 103 9.12 16.00 17.84
CA SER A 103 7.81 15.51 18.24
C SER A 103 7.70 13.99 18.26
N HIS A 104 8.39 13.31 17.34
CA HIS A 104 8.40 11.85 17.23
C HIS A 104 9.56 11.32 16.39
N GLY A 105 9.77 10.01 16.42
CA GLY A 105 10.64 9.27 15.52
C GLY A 105 9.95 8.02 15.01
N PHE A 106 10.10 7.74 13.72
CA PHE A 106 9.61 6.54 13.05
C PHE A 106 10.71 5.95 12.19
N PHE A 107 10.79 4.62 12.12
CA PHE A 107 11.65 3.97 11.14
C PHE A 107 11.17 2.55 10.80
N ASN A 108 11.37 2.16 9.56
CA ASN A 108 11.44 0.75 9.16
C ASN A 108 12.87 0.25 9.35
N GLY A 109 13.04 -0.95 9.85
CA GLY A 109 14.36 -1.52 10.13
C GLY A 109 15.28 -1.55 8.90
N ALA A 110 14.75 -1.78 7.71
CA ALA A 110 15.48 -1.77 6.43
C ALA A 110 16.17 -0.42 6.14
N CYS A 111 15.68 0.68 6.72
CA CYS A 111 16.23 2.02 6.50
C CYS A 111 17.39 2.37 7.43
N VAL A 112 17.55 1.64 8.54
CA VAL A 112 18.46 2.01 9.63
C VAL A 112 19.39 0.89 10.09
N PHE A 113 18.99 -0.38 9.96
CA PHE A 113 19.82 -1.49 10.42
C PHE A 113 20.64 -2.09 9.28
N LEU A 114 21.95 -2.00 9.37
CA LEU A 114 22.83 -2.66 8.41
C LEU A 114 22.84 -4.18 8.66
N LEU A 115 22.68 -4.96 7.61
CA LEU A 115 22.81 -6.40 7.60
C LEU A 115 24.29 -6.81 7.61
N PRO A 116 24.80 -7.51 8.61
CA PRO A 116 26.09 -8.15 8.52
C PRO A 116 25.95 -9.39 7.62
N LEU A 117 26.59 -9.36 6.44
CA LEU A 117 26.49 -10.47 5.48
C LEU A 117 27.06 -11.76 6.07
N GLY A 118 26.30 -12.86 5.89
CA GLY A 118 26.58 -14.16 6.50
C GLY A 118 25.97 -14.35 7.89
N HIS A 119 25.19 -13.36 8.39
CA HIS A 119 24.49 -13.42 9.67
C HIS A 119 22.97 -13.17 9.52
N GLU A 120 22.41 -13.41 8.35
CA GLU A 120 20.99 -13.17 8.00
C GLU A 120 20.04 -13.91 8.94
N ASP A 121 20.36 -15.19 9.23
CA ASP A 121 19.54 -16.08 10.07
C ASP A 121 19.92 -16.01 11.57
N ALA A 122 20.86 -15.13 11.93
CA ALA A 122 21.28 -15.01 13.32
C ALA A 122 20.23 -14.28 14.16
N PRO A 123 19.89 -14.77 15.38
CA PRO A 123 19.04 -14.03 16.30
C PRO A 123 19.57 -12.61 16.53
N CYS A 124 18.66 -11.64 16.52
CA CYS A 124 18.95 -10.24 16.71
C CYS A 124 18.44 -9.73 18.07
N ARG A 125 19.25 -8.91 18.71
CA ARG A 125 18.84 -8.06 19.83
C ARG A 125 18.99 -6.60 19.40
N VAL A 126 18.02 -5.78 19.69
CA VAL A 126 18.08 -4.33 19.47
C VAL A 126 17.75 -3.58 20.75
N ASP A 127 18.65 -2.70 21.17
CA ASP A 127 18.41 -1.76 22.27
C ASP A 127 17.92 -0.44 21.66
N ILE A 128 16.62 -0.15 21.87
CA ILE A 128 16.01 1.12 21.47
C ILE A 128 16.17 2.08 22.64
N LEU A 129 16.97 3.12 22.45
CA LEU A 129 17.38 4.05 23.49
C LEU A 129 16.64 5.39 23.36
N PRO A 130 16.29 6.05 24.47
CA PRO A 130 15.60 7.34 24.43
C PRO A 130 16.51 8.46 23.88
N PRO A 131 15.93 9.53 23.31
CA PRO A 131 16.66 10.76 23.04
C PRO A 131 17.10 11.41 24.35
N ALA A 132 18.15 12.21 24.29
CA ALA A 132 18.67 12.91 25.47
C ALA A 132 17.84 14.16 25.79
N GLY A 133 17.60 14.42 27.08
CA GLY A 133 16.97 15.64 27.56
C GLY A 133 15.54 15.45 28.10
N ARG A 134 15.17 16.35 29.02
CA ARG A 134 13.87 16.30 29.71
C ARG A 134 12.66 16.50 28.80
N ALA A 135 12.84 17.18 27.67
CA ALA A 135 11.78 17.40 26.69
C ALA A 135 11.19 16.10 26.11
N TYR A 136 11.92 14.99 26.19
CA TYR A 136 11.54 13.70 25.64
C TYR A 136 11.16 12.66 26.73
N ALA A 137 10.99 13.09 27.98
CA ALA A 137 10.76 12.19 29.11
C ALA A 137 9.44 11.38 28.98
N ASN A 138 8.47 11.90 28.22
CA ASN A 138 7.18 11.26 27.96
C ASN A 138 7.16 10.41 26.68
N TRP A 139 8.26 10.35 25.95
CA TRP A 139 8.31 9.51 24.76
C TRP A 139 8.18 8.04 25.12
N ARG A 140 7.43 7.32 24.31
CA ARG A 140 7.17 5.90 24.42
C ARG A 140 7.55 5.21 23.13
N VAL A 141 7.60 3.89 23.12
CA VAL A 141 7.93 3.06 21.96
C VAL A 141 6.80 2.09 21.69
N ILE A 142 6.34 2.00 20.45
CA ILE A 142 5.47 0.93 19.98
C ILE A 142 6.09 0.25 18.76
N THR A 143 6.06 -1.09 18.74
CA THR A 143 6.61 -1.92 17.67
C THR A 143 6.03 -3.34 17.73
N GLY A 144 6.10 -4.05 16.61
CA GLY A 144 5.81 -5.49 16.55
C GLY A 144 6.87 -6.39 17.19
N LEU A 145 8.09 -5.89 17.46
CA LEU A 145 9.18 -6.66 18.07
C LEU A 145 8.81 -7.21 19.45
N ALA A 146 9.28 -8.40 19.75
CA ALA A 146 9.16 -8.98 21.08
C ALA A 146 10.06 -8.23 22.08
N ARG A 147 9.50 -7.91 23.27
CA ARG A 147 10.26 -7.22 24.33
C ARG A 147 11.31 -8.14 24.96
N GLY A 148 12.52 -7.66 25.06
CA GLY A 148 13.57 -8.29 25.85
C GLY A 148 13.31 -8.18 27.36
N ARG A 149 14.05 -8.97 28.13
CA ARG A 149 13.93 -8.99 29.61
C ARG A 149 14.19 -7.59 30.20
N GLY A 150 13.31 -7.14 31.06
CA GLY A 150 13.38 -5.86 31.75
C GLY A 150 12.76 -4.68 31.01
N THR A 151 12.37 -4.82 29.75
CA THR A 151 11.70 -3.77 28.99
C THR A 151 10.23 -3.66 29.36
N ARG A 152 9.79 -2.49 29.80
CA ARG A 152 8.39 -2.21 30.15
C ARG A 152 7.52 -2.11 28.88
N PRO A 153 6.19 -2.36 28.96
CA PRO A 153 5.27 -2.06 27.88
C PRO A 153 5.42 -0.59 27.42
N LEU A 154 5.46 -0.38 26.12
CA LEU A 154 5.68 0.93 25.47
C LEU A 154 6.96 1.65 25.94
N GLY A 155 7.94 0.93 26.46
CA GLY A 155 9.17 1.50 27.02
C GLY A 155 10.37 1.37 26.07
N PHE A 156 11.29 2.30 26.18
CA PHE A 156 12.64 2.12 25.69
C PHE A 156 13.32 0.94 26.38
N GLY A 157 14.23 0.27 25.69
CA GLY A 157 14.95 -0.90 26.22
C GLY A 157 15.28 -1.92 25.15
N ALA A 158 15.51 -3.15 25.58
CA ALA A 158 15.86 -4.28 24.73
C ALA A 158 14.65 -4.90 24.06
N TYR A 159 14.80 -5.19 22.77
CA TYR A 159 13.86 -5.96 21.96
C TYR A 159 14.60 -7.09 21.25
N VAL A 160 13.89 -8.10 20.78
CA VAL A 160 14.48 -9.27 20.13
C VAL A 160 13.72 -9.64 18.86
N ALA A 161 14.46 -10.15 17.87
CA ALA A 161 13.94 -10.77 16.66
C ALA A 161 14.64 -12.10 16.43
N ALA A 162 13.97 -13.06 15.80
CA ALA A 162 14.51 -14.37 15.51
C ALA A 162 15.66 -14.32 14.51
N ASP A 163 15.59 -13.37 13.56
CA ASP A 163 16.54 -13.18 12.48
C ASP A 163 16.51 -11.73 11.99
N TYR A 164 17.27 -11.42 10.93
CA TYR A 164 17.29 -10.09 10.34
C TYR A 164 15.99 -9.76 9.58
N GLU A 165 15.33 -10.76 8.94
CA GLU A 165 14.05 -10.54 8.24
C GLU A 165 12.98 -10.05 9.24
N GLU A 166 12.87 -10.69 10.41
CA GLU A 166 11.93 -10.25 11.46
C GLU A 166 12.31 -8.88 12.02
N LEU A 167 13.60 -8.59 12.20
CA LEU A 167 14.07 -7.29 12.70
C LEU A 167 13.61 -6.15 11.80
N ILE A 168 13.77 -6.29 10.49
CA ILE A 168 13.40 -5.22 9.53
C ILE A 168 11.90 -5.20 9.22
N ASP A 169 11.17 -6.29 9.50
CA ASP A 169 9.71 -6.39 9.32
C ASP A 169 8.91 -5.84 10.51
N CYS A 170 9.55 -5.22 11.48
CA CYS A 170 8.91 -4.61 12.63
C CYS A 170 9.26 -3.12 12.69
N PRO A 171 8.43 -2.23 12.13
CA PRO A 171 8.64 -0.79 12.26
C PRO A 171 8.56 -0.36 13.72
N VAL A 172 9.17 0.78 14.00
CA VAL A 172 9.18 1.38 15.32
C VAL A 172 8.66 2.80 15.23
N GLU A 173 7.67 3.12 16.07
CA GLU A 173 7.25 4.49 16.34
C GLU A 173 7.67 4.85 17.76
N MET A 174 8.21 6.05 17.95
CA MET A 174 8.60 6.59 19.24
C MET A 174 8.18 8.05 19.38
N GLY A 175 7.62 8.42 20.52
CA GLY A 175 7.11 9.76 20.75
C GLY A 175 5.96 9.79 21.74
N GLU A 176 5.25 10.91 21.76
CA GLU A 176 3.97 11.03 22.45
C GLU A 176 2.85 10.73 21.48
N PHE A 177 2.09 9.67 21.74
CA PHE A 177 0.97 9.22 20.90
C PHE A 177 -0.23 8.82 21.74
N ALA A 178 -1.44 8.95 21.18
CA ALA A 178 -2.62 8.31 21.75
C ALA A 178 -2.51 6.79 21.56
N HIS A 179 -2.84 6.02 22.60
CA HIS A 179 -2.70 4.56 22.57
C HIS A 179 -3.92 3.89 23.18
N ALA A 180 -4.37 2.82 22.56
CA ALA A 180 -5.37 1.91 23.11
C ALA A 180 -5.09 0.48 22.70
N SER A 181 -5.64 -0.47 23.48
CA SER A 181 -5.54 -1.90 23.21
C SER A 181 -6.93 -2.52 23.18
N PHE A 182 -7.09 -3.56 22.37
CA PHE A 182 -8.31 -4.36 22.28
C PHE A 182 -7.97 -5.83 22.02
N ASP A 183 -8.89 -6.73 22.35
CA ASP A 183 -8.72 -8.16 22.12
C ASP A 183 -9.53 -8.62 20.91
N VAL A 184 -8.96 -9.54 20.15
CA VAL A 184 -9.62 -10.21 19.03
C VAL A 184 -9.42 -11.72 19.16
N PHE A 185 -10.45 -12.44 19.57
CA PHE A 185 -10.41 -13.90 19.79
C PHE A 185 -9.23 -14.37 20.67
N GLY A 186 -8.92 -13.63 21.73
CA GLY A 186 -7.81 -13.93 22.64
C GLY A 186 -6.44 -13.47 22.14
N THR A 187 -6.37 -12.77 21.02
CA THR A 187 -5.13 -12.17 20.51
C THR A 187 -5.12 -10.67 20.78
N PRO A 188 -4.12 -10.15 21.53
CA PRO A 188 -3.99 -8.73 21.80
C PRO A 188 -3.72 -7.91 20.55
N HIS A 189 -4.45 -6.82 20.39
CA HIS A 189 -4.23 -5.79 19.36
C HIS A 189 -4.03 -4.45 20.04
N GLU A 190 -3.24 -3.60 19.44
CA GLU A 190 -3.05 -2.23 19.91
C GLU A 190 -2.94 -1.25 18.75
N ILE A 191 -3.29 0.00 19.03
CA ILE A 191 -3.12 1.11 18.09
C ILE A 191 -2.45 2.28 18.77
N ALA A 192 -1.47 2.86 18.11
CA ALA A 192 -0.92 4.18 18.42
C ALA A 192 -1.32 5.16 17.32
N VAL A 193 -1.76 6.35 17.71
CA VAL A 193 -2.02 7.47 16.80
C VAL A 193 -1.10 8.62 17.17
N THR A 194 -0.10 8.86 16.33
CA THR A 194 0.86 9.96 16.42
C THR A 194 0.33 11.18 15.65
N GLY A 195 0.65 12.36 16.12
CA GLY A 195 0.13 13.62 15.58
C GLY A 195 -1.12 14.10 16.32
N LYS A 196 -1.42 15.40 16.18
CA LYS A 196 -2.56 16.02 16.87
C LYS A 196 -3.86 15.70 16.14
N VAL A 197 -4.76 14.97 16.80
CA VAL A 197 -6.12 14.68 16.33
C VAL A 197 -7.11 15.18 17.39
N PRO A 198 -7.69 16.36 17.21
CA PRO A 198 -8.62 16.92 18.20
C PRO A 198 -9.82 16.00 18.42
N ARG A 199 -10.14 15.74 19.70
CA ARG A 199 -11.30 14.94 20.11
C ARG A 199 -11.34 13.53 19.47
N LEU A 200 -10.20 12.89 19.25
CA LEU A 200 -10.12 11.52 18.71
C LEU A 200 -10.96 10.54 19.53
N ASP A 201 -11.85 9.81 18.89
CA ASP A 201 -12.66 8.75 19.49
C ASP A 201 -11.95 7.40 19.40
N MET A 202 -11.03 7.16 20.34
CA MET A 202 -10.27 5.90 20.42
C MET A 202 -11.16 4.68 20.71
N ILE A 203 -12.29 4.88 21.41
CA ILE A 203 -13.20 3.78 21.75
C ILE A 203 -13.86 3.26 20.47
N ARG A 204 -14.42 4.17 19.67
CA ARG A 204 -15.00 3.86 18.36
C ARG A 204 -13.98 3.25 17.42
N LEU A 205 -12.80 3.87 17.33
CA LEU A 205 -11.73 3.39 16.47
C LEU A 205 -11.34 1.94 16.79
N CYS A 206 -11.12 1.61 18.06
CA CYS A 206 -10.81 0.24 18.49
C CYS A 206 -11.97 -0.73 18.24
N ALA A 207 -13.21 -0.30 18.44
CA ALA A 207 -14.40 -1.14 18.19
C ALA A 207 -14.53 -1.50 16.70
N ASP A 208 -14.31 -0.53 15.80
CA ASP A 208 -14.40 -0.72 14.36
C ASP A 208 -13.23 -1.57 13.82
N LEU A 209 -11.99 -1.31 14.28
CA LEU A 209 -10.83 -2.15 13.96
C LEU A 209 -11.02 -3.60 14.45
N ARG A 210 -11.59 -3.81 15.63
CA ARG A 210 -11.89 -5.16 16.15
C ARG A 210 -12.79 -5.91 15.17
N ARG A 211 -13.86 -5.31 14.65
CA ARG A 211 -14.79 -5.92 13.70
C ARG A 211 -14.09 -6.34 12.40
N ILE A 212 -13.19 -5.50 11.89
CA ILE A 212 -12.35 -5.82 10.72
C ILE A 212 -11.47 -7.03 11.01
N CYS A 213 -10.72 -7.00 12.11
CA CYS A 213 -9.81 -8.07 12.50
C CYS A 213 -10.55 -9.40 12.73
N GLU A 214 -11.69 -9.37 13.42
CA GLU A 214 -12.56 -10.55 13.63
C GLU A 214 -13.02 -11.15 12.31
N SER A 215 -13.46 -10.31 11.36
CA SER A 215 -13.92 -10.75 10.04
C SER A 215 -12.80 -11.43 9.26
N GLN A 216 -11.60 -10.86 9.25
CA GLN A 216 -10.46 -11.42 8.50
C GLN A 216 -9.89 -12.68 9.15
N ILE A 217 -9.74 -12.71 10.47
CA ILE A 217 -9.35 -13.95 11.18
C ILE A 217 -10.38 -15.07 10.89
N ALA A 218 -11.67 -14.73 10.93
CA ALA A 218 -12.73 -15.69 10.63
C ALA A 218 -12.71 -16.18 9.18
N LEU A 219 -12.28 -15.35 8.23
CA LEU A 219 -12.13 -15.73 6.84
C LEU A 219 -11.06 -16.83 6.69
N PHE A 220 -9.88 -16.64 7.25
CA PHE A 220 -8.76 -17.58 7.11
C PHE A 220 -8.84 -18.78 8.07
N ALA A 221 -9.34 -18.57 9.28
CA ALA A 221 -9.43 -19.56 10.33
C ALA A 221 -10.87 -19.71 10.90
N PRO A 222 -11.87 -20.12 10.06
CA PRO A 222 -13.29 -20.05 10.44
C PRO A 222 -13.67 -20.90 11.66
N ARG A 223 -12.94 -22.00 11.93
CA ARG A 223 -13.17 -22.91 13.06
C ARG A 223 -12.41 -22.50 14.30
N THR A 224 -11.12 -22.25 14.16
CA THR A 224 -10.21 -22.02 15.30
C THR A 224 -10.19 -20.56 15.74
N LYS A 225 -10.55 -19.63 14.86
CA LYS A 225 -10.43 -18.18 15.09
C LYS A 225 -9.02 -17.75 15.53
N LYS A 226 -7.99 -18.50 15.12
CA LYS A 226 -6.61 -18.24 15.49
C LYS A 226 -5.95 -17.27 14.52
N ALA A 227 -5.44 -16.15 15.05
CA ALA A 227 -4.61 -15.22 14.30
C ALA A 227 -3.24 -15.84 13.93
N PRO A 228 -2.57 -15.37 12.86
CA PRO A 228 -1.25 -15.88 12.48
C PRO A 228 -0.09 -15.30 13.32
N PHE A 229 -0.39 -14.50 14.31
CA PHE A 229 0.56 -13.83 15.21
C PHE A 229 0.04 -13.88 16.66
N SER A 230 0.93 -13.61 17.61
CA SER A 230 0.60 -13.56 19.05
C SER A 230 0.12 -12.16 19.51
N LYS A 231 0.40 -11.12 18.73
CA LYS A 231 0.03 -9.72 18.97
C LYS A 231 0.02 -8.99 17.62
N PHE A 232 -0.80 -7.93 17.49
CA PHE A 232 -0.77 -7.03 16.33
C PHE A 232 -0.75 -5.55 16.75
N SER A 233 0.05 -4.73 16.07
CA SER A 233 0.19 -3.30 16.37
C SER A 233 -0.10 -2.45 15.13
N PHE A 234 -1.03 -1.49 15.24
CA PHE A 234 -1.28 -0.46 14.24
C PHE A 234 -0.48 0.80 14.63
N LEU A 235 0.50 1.19 13.81
CA LEU A 235 1.27 2.41 13.98
C LEU A 235 0.72 3.45 13.00
N THR A 236 -0.04 4.43 13.52
CA THR A 236 -0.78 5.39 12.67
C THR A 236 -0.24 6.79 12.84
N MET A 237 0.20 7.42 11.77
CA MET A 237 0.59 8.82 11.71
C MET A 237 -0.55 9.66 11.08
N ALA A 238 -1.06 10.65 11.82
CA ALA A 238 -2.12 11.55 11.37
C ALA A 238 -1.55 12.90 10.93
N VAL A 239 -1.75 13.26 9.67
CA VAL A 239 -1.22 14.47 9.03
C VAL A 239 -2.32 15.36 8.44
N GLY A 240 -1.96 16.53 7.90
CA GLY A 240 -2.88 17.42 7.17
C GLY A 240 -3.26 16.88 5.81
N ASP A 241 -2.27 16.36 5.08
CA ASP A 241 -2.42 15.71 3.79
C ASP A 241 -1.40 14.58 3.67
N GLY A 242 -1.89 13.39 3.37
CA GLY A 242 -1.08 12.17 3.23
C GLY A 242 -1.93 10.91 3.30
N HIS A 243 -1.49 9.87 2.63
CA HIS A 243 -2.13 8.56 2.60
C HIS A 243 -1.09 7.49 2.30
N GLY A 244 -1.14 6.39 3.01
CA GLY A 244 -0.29 5.23 2.74
C GLY A 244 -0.36 4.18 3.83
N GLY A 245 -0.08 2.96 3.46
CA GLY A 245 0.10 1.82 4.34
C GLY A 245 1.36 1.07 3.98
N LEU A 246 1.86 0.31 4.93
CA LEU A 246 2.90 -0.69 4.72
C LEU A 246 2.65 -1.85 5.67
N GLU A 247 2.51 -2.99 5.06
CA GLU A 247 2.21 -4.25 5.72
C GLU A 247 3.44 -4.87 6.38
N HIS A 248 3.20 -5.51 7.54
CA HIS A 248 4.17 -6.31 8.27
C HIS A 248 3.54 -7.58 8.83
N ARG A 249 4.34 -8.56 9.29
CA ARG A 249 3.84 -9.85 9.77
C ARG A 249 2.90 -9.76 10.98
N ASN A 250 3.13 -8.78 11.86
CA ASN A 250 2.40 -8.60 13.11
C ASN A 250 2.17 -7.13 13.47
N SER A 251 2.30 -6.26 12.49
CA SER A 251 2.05 -4.82 12.63
C SER A 251 1.76 -4.19 11.27
N THR A 252 1.38 -2.93 11.26
CA THR A 252 1.32 -2.10 10.07
C THR A 252 1.65 -0.65 10.39
N ALA A 253 2.31 0.02 9.45
CA ALA A 253 2.48 1.46 9.48
C ALA A 253 1.44 2.13 8.57
N LEU A 254 0.70 3.09 9.11
CA LEU A 254 -0.37 3.81 8.43
C LEU A 254 -0.10 5.32 8.44
N LEU A 255 -0.35 5.98 7.32
CA LEU A 255 -0.35 7.44 7.18
C LEU A 255 -1.72 7.86 6.68
N CYS A 256 -2.41 8.73 7.41
CA CYS A 256 -3.75 9.20 7.06
C CYS A 256 -3.95 10.68 7.32
N ARG A 257 -4.98 11.25 6.73
CA ARG A 257 -5.42 12.60 7.07
C ARG A 257 -6.12 12.61 8.42
N ARG A 258 -5.98 13.72 9.20
CA ARG A 258 -6.63 13.86 10.50
C ARG A 258 -8.15 13.71 10.46
N ASN A 259 -8.79 14.20 9.39
CA ASN A 259 -10.23 14.09 9.18
C ASN A 259 -10.72 12.72 8.71
N GLU A 260 -9.81 11.79 8.47
CA GLU A 260 -10.11 10.38 8.20
C GLU A 260 -10.25 9.57 9.51
N LEU A 261 -9.90 10.13 10.67
CA LEU A 261 -10.07 9.47 11.97
C LEU A 261 -11.36 9.89 12.65
N PRO A 262 -11.99 9.02 13.48
CA PRO A 262 -13.25 9.32 14.11
C PRO A 262 -13.07 10.31 15.27
N HIS A 263 -14.04 11.19 15.47
CA HIS A 263 -14.05 12.14 16.58
C HIS A 263 -15.27 11.95 17.47
N LEU A 264 -15.16 12.34 18.73
CA LEU A 264 -16.25 12.28 19.70
C LEU A 264 -17.47 13.06 19.19
N GLY A 265 -18.63 12.39 19.17
CA GLY A 265 -19.89 12.92 18.66
C GLY A 265 -20.14 12.66 17.18
N MET A 266 -19.26 11.95 16.48
CA MET A 266 -19.48 11.48 15.12
C MET A 266 -20.52 10.35 15.11
N THR A 267 -21.70 10.59 14.54
CA THR A 267 -22.79 9.60 14.47
C THR A 267 -22.61 8.64 13.33
N ASP A 268 -22.36 9.15 12.12
CA ASP A 268 -22.28 8.37 10.89
C ASP A 268 -20.83 8.08 10.48
N SER A 269 -20.62 7.01 9.75
CA SER A 269 -19.35 6.71 9.10
C SER A 269 -19.22 7.55 7.84
N THR A 270 -18.38 8.60 7.90
CA THR A 270 -18.08 9.43 6.72
C THR A 270 -17.31 8.63 5.67
N GLU A 271 -17.31 9.08 4.41
CA GLU A 271 -16.48 8.47 3.37
C GLU A 271 -14.99 8.53 3.75
N ALA A 272 -14.52 9.66 4.29
CA ALA A 272 -13.16 9.82 4.76
C ALA A 272 -12.79 8.76 5.82
N TYR A 273 -13.65 8.53 6.80
CA TYR A 273 -13.40 7.50 7.82
C TYR A 273 -13.44 6.09 7.23
N ARG A 274 -14.34 5.80 6.29
CA ARG A 274 -14.35 4.49 5.60
C ARG A 274 -13.06 4.26 4.79
N ASN A 275 -12.49 5.30 4.18
CA ASN A 275 -11.21 5.19 3.48
C ASN A 275 -10.08 4.78 4.44
N PHE A 276 -10.03 5.36 5.65
CA PHE A 276 -9.08 4.91 6.68
C PHE A 276 -9.33 3.45 7.10
N LEU A 277 -10.59 3.08 7.32
CA LEU A 277 -10.93 1.69 7.69
C LEU A 277 -10.59 0.71 6.57
N GLY A 278 -10.79 1.08 5.30
CA GLY A 278 -10.36 0.32 4.13
C GLY A 278 -8.84 0.15 4.10
N LEU A 279 -8.08 1.23 4.33
CA LEU A 279 -6.63 1.16 4.45
C LEU A 279 -6.18 0.21 5.57
N ALA A 280 -6.74 0.36 6.77
CA ALA A 280 -6.43 -0.52 7.89
C ALA A 280 -6.81 -1.99 7.62
N SER A 281 -7.93 -2.23 6.91
CA SER A 281 -8.37 -3.55 6.45
C SER A 281 -7.41 -4.16 5.42
N HIS A 282 -6.93 -3.36 4.47
CA HIS A 282 -5.95 -3.74 3.45
C HIS A 282 -4.64 -4.21 4.10
N GLU A 283 -4.06 -3.38 4.94
CA GLU A 283 -2.79 -3.69 5.60
C GLU A 283 -2.90 -4.88 6.58
N TYR A 284 -4.03 -5.03 7.24
CA TYR A 284 -4.24 -6.19 8.12
C TYR A 284 -4.39 -7.49 7.34
N PHE A 285 -5.03 -7.46 6.14
CA PHE A 285 -5.17 -8.62 5.26
C PHE A 285 -3.82 -9.16 4.78
N HIS A 286 -2.86 -8.28 4.59
CA HIS A 286 -1.50 -8.63 4.23
C HIS A 286 -0.80 -9.51 5.27
N SER A 287 -1.26 -9.58 6.51
CA SER A 287 -0.74 -10.54 7.48
C SER A 287 -0.77 -11.99 6.95
N TRP A 288 -1.74 -12.30 6.09
CA TRP A 288 -1.84 -13.58 5.37
C TRP A 288 -1.32 -13.44 3.95
N ASN A 289 -1.88 -12.52 3.17
CA ASN A 289 -1.64 -12.33 1.74
C ASN A 289 -0.67 -11.18 1.53
N VAL A 290 0.48 -11.45 1.55
CA VAL A 290 1.86 -11.36 1.09
C VAL A 290 2.88 -11.62 2.19
N LYS A 291 2.56 -11.40 3.46
CA LYS A 291 3.58 -11.62 4.51
C LYS A 291 3.79 -13.10 4.85
N ARG A 292 2.84 -13.97 4.49
CA ARG A 292 2.93 -15.42 4.70
C ARG A 292 2.65 -16.21 3.43
N ILE A 293 1.49 -16.06 2.82
CA ILE A 293 1.23 -16.49 1.44
C ILE A 293 1.93 -15.45 0.55
N ARG A 294 3.01 -15.82 -0.13
CA ARG A 294 3.83 -14.89 -0.92
C ARG A 294 4.21 -15.49 -2.28
N PRO A 295 4.56 -14.67 -3.29
CA PRO A 295 5.11 -15.19 -4.54
C PRO A 295 6.36 -16.03 -4.27
N ALA A 296 6.65 -16.99 -5.12
CA ALA A 296 7.88 -17.77 -5.01
C ALA A 296 9.15 -16.89 -5.06
N ALA A 297 9.12 -15.83 -5.86
CA ALA A 297 10.20 -14.84 -5.96
C ALA A 297 10.45 -14.04 -4.67
N PHE A 298 9.49 -14.04 -3.72
CA PHE A 298 9.61 -13.34 -2.44
C PHE A 298 9.94 -14.27 -1.27
N VAL A 299 10.20 -15.53 -1.53
CA VAL A 299 10.75 -16.47 -0.55
C VAL A 299 12.26 -16.30 -0.52
N GLY A 300 12.76 -15.60 0.51
CA GLY A 300 14.17 -15.20 0.58
C GLY A 300 14.44 -13.96 -0.28
N TYR A 301 14.07 -12.78 0.21
CA TYR A 301 14.31 -11.52 -0.49
C TYR A 301 15.78 -11.25 -0.75
N ASP A 302 16.11 -10.80 -1.97
CA ASP A 302 17.36 -10.08 -2.22
C ASP A 302 17.13 -8.60 -1.88
N LEU A 303 17.68 -8.16 -0.77
CA LEU A 303 17.50 -6.79 -0.28
C LEU A 303 18.41 -5.76 -0.98
N ALA A 304 19.31 -6.21 -1.85
CA ALA A 304 20.23 -5.36 -2.61
C ALA A 304 19.65 -4.89 -3.95
N ARG A 305 18.63 -5.58 -4.47
CA ARG A 305 18.06 -5.33 -5.80
C ARG A 305 16.58 -5.71 -5.86
N GLU A 306 15.97 -5.49 -7.01
CA GLU A 306 14.60 -5.81 -7.30
C GLU A 306 14.36 -7.33 -7.28
N ASN A 307 13.18 -7.73 -6.81
CA ASN A 307 12.68 -9.09 -6.81
C ASN A 307 11.43 -9.15 -7.71
N TYR A 308 11.56 -9.70 -8.90
CA TYR A 308 10.52 -9.64 -9.91
C TYR A 308 9.48 -10.75 -9.77
N THR A 309 8.21 -10.40 -9.90
CA THR A 309 7.07 -11.33 -9.98
C THR A 309 5.95 -10.73 -10.83
N GLY A 310 5.28 -11.54 -11.62
CA GLY A 310 4.06 -11.19 -12.33
C GLY A 310 2.79 -11.26 -11.46
N LEU A 311 2.90 -11.54 -10.15
CA LEU A 311 1.76 -11.87 -9.29
C LEU A 311 1.28 -10.75 -8.35
N LEU A 312 1.83 -9.52 -8.42
CA LEU A 312 1.35 -8.44 -7.52
C LEU A 312 -0.13 -8.15 -7.71
N TRP A 313 -0.70 -8.37 -8.90
CA TRP A 313 -2.16 -8.28 -9.13
C TRP A 313 -2.96 -9.21 -8.22
N MET A 314 -2.39 -10.35 -7.82
CA MET A 314 -3.01 -11.26 -6.85
C MET A 314 -2.77 -10.78 -5.43
N PHE A 315 -1.53 -10.42 -5.09
CA PHE A 315 -1.17 -10.10 -3.71
C PHE A 315 -1.72 -8.74 -3.27
N GLU A 316 -1.70 -7.76 -4.15
CA GLU A 316 -2.26 -6.44 -3.91
C GLU A 316 -3.72 -6.34 -4.35
N GLY A 317 -4.03 -6.88 -5.54
CA GLY A 317 -5.38 -6.79 -6.08
C GLY A 317 -6.41 -7.61 -5.29
N PHE A 318 -6.06 -8.81 -4.80
CA PHE A 318 -6.97 -9.56 -3.93
C PHE A 318 -7.14 -8.84 -2.59
N THR A 319 -6.06 -8.31 -2.04
CA THR A 319 -6.12 -7.51 -0.82
C THR A 319 -7.04 -6.29 -1.02
N ALA A 320 -6.88 -5.56 -2.14
CA ALA A 320 -7.75 -4.44 -2.51
C ALA A 320 -9.20 -4.83 -2.86
N TYR A 321 -9.48 -6.09 -3.17
CA TYR A 321 -10.83 -6.60 -3.28
C TYR A 321 -11.45 -6.89 -1.91
N TYR A 322 -10.65 -7.47 -1.00
CA TYR A 322 -11.14 -7.85 0.32
C TYR A 322 -11.22 -6.68 1.29
N ASP A 323 -10.42 -5.63 1.13
CA ASP A 323 -10.38 -4.50 2.08
C ASP A 323 -11.76 -3.87 2.29
N ASP A 324 -12.43 -3.44 1.22
CA ASP A 324 -13.79 -2.88 1.25
C ASP A 324 -14.87 -3.96 1.45
N LEU A 325 -14.72 -5.15 0.87
CA LEU A 325 -15.66 -6.25 1.05
C LEU A 325 -15.76 -6.68 2.52
N VAL A 326 -14.66 -6.68 3.24
CA VAL A 326 -14.63 -6.95 4.68
C VAL A 326 -15.42 -5.89 5.45
N LEU A 327 -15.33 -4.60 5.07
CA LEU A 327 -16.11 -3.54 5.72
C LEU A 327 -17.62 -3.77 5.60
N VAL A 328 -18.08 -4.27 4.43
CA VAL A 328 -19.48 -4.65 4.26
C VAL A 328 -19.82 -5.85 5.15
N ARG A 329 -19.02 -6.91 5.09
CA ARG A 329 -19.23 -8.17 5.81
C ARG A 329 -19.26 -7.98 7.33
N CYS A 330 -18.52 -7.03 7.85
CA CYS A 330 -18.53 -6.69 9.27
C CYS A 330 -19.47 -5.50 9.61
N GLY A 331 -20.24 -4.97 8.64
CA GLY A 331 -21.28 -3.96 8.83
C GLY A 331 -20.75 -2.55 9.12
N LEU A 332 -19.53 -2.23 8.65
CA LEU A 332 -18.94 -0.88 8.70
C LEU A 332 -19.22 -0.07 7.44
N MET A 333 -19.70 -0.75 6.39
CA MET A 333 -20.10 -0.18 5.11
C MET A 333 -21.43 -0.80 4.69
N THR A 334 -22.34 0.00 4.16
CA THR A 334 -23.60 -0.53 3.60
C THR A 334 -23.39 -1.11 2.20
N GLU A 335 -24.32 -1.95 1.73
CA GLU A 335 -24.34 -2.47 0.36
C GLU A 335 -24.25 -1.33 -0.67
N GLY A 336 -25.08 -0.27 -0.53
CA GLY A 336 -25.07 0.87 -1.45
C GLY A 336 -23.71 1.56 -1.50
N GLN A 337 -23.10 1.84 -0.35
CA GLN A 337 -21.75 2.46 -0.27
C GLN A 337 -20.68 1.60 -0.93
N TYR A 338 -20.74 0.29 -0.78
CA TYR A 338 -19.81 -0.63 -1.45
C TYR A 338 -19.99 -0.62 -2.97
N LEU A 339 -21.26 -0.67 -3.46
CA LEU A 339 -21.54 -0.61 -4.89
C LEU A 339 -21.11 0.74 -5.50
N ASP A 340 -21.20 1.85 -4.75
CA ASP A 340 -20.66 3.14 -5.15
C ASP A 340 -19.12 3.12 -5.24
N THR A 341 -18.44 2.51 -4.27
CA THR A 341 -16.99 2.32 -4.33
C THR A 341 -16.58 1.44 -5.51
N LEU A 342 -17.28 0.33 -5.75
CA LEU A 342 -17.06 -0.53 -6.91
C LEU A 342 -17.30 0.23 -8.23
N SER A 343 -18.32 1.09 -8.29
CA SER A 343 -18.60 1.95 -9.46
C SER A 343 -17.41 2.88 -9.76
N ARG A 344 -16.79 3.47 -8.74
CA ARG A 344 -15.60 4.31 -8.87
C ARG A 344 -14.40 3.50 -9.36
N THR A 345 -14.15 2.33 -8.78
CA THR A 345 -13.04 1.46 -9.19
C THR A 345 -13.18 1.02 -10.64
N LEU A 346 -14.38 0.59 -11.07
CA LEU A 346 -14.67 0.26 -12.46
C LEU A 346 -14.47 1.46 -13.39
N THR A 347 -14.96 2.63 -13.00
CA THR A 347 -14.76 3.87 -13.76
C THR A 347 -13.27 4.18 -13.91
N ASN A 348 -12.52 4.17 -12.83
CA ASN A 348 -11.09 4.49 -12.82
C ASN A 348 -10.26 3.55 -13.72
N VAL A 349 -10.61 2.27 -13.74
CA VAL A 349 -9.90 1.28 -14.57
C VAL A 349 -10.35 1.38 -16.02
N LEU A 350 -11.67 1.37 -16.29
CA LEU A 350 -12.18 1.23 -17.64
C LEU A 350 -12.04 2.49 -18.51
N GLN A 351 -11.92 3.67 -17.90
CA GLN A 351 -11.69 4.91 -18.65
C GLN A 351 -10.22 5.10 -19.10
N ARG A 352 -9.24 4.41 -18.52
CA ARG A 352 -7.81 4.60 -18.81
C ARG A 352 -7.36 3.75 -20.00
N PRO A 353 -6.80 4.35 -21.09
CA PRO A 353 -6.34 3.60 -22.26
C PRO A 353 -5.23 2.59 -21.97
N GLY A 354 -4.38 2.86 -20.98
CA GLY A 354 -3.25 2.00 -20.61
C GLY A 354 -3.65 0.55 -20.31
N ARG A 355 -4.87 0.31 -19.79
CA ARG A 355 -5.40 -1.04 -19.53
C ARG A 355 -5.51 -1.92 -20.79
N LEU A 356 -5.56 -1.31 -21.98
CA LEU A 356 -5.61 -2.02 -23.27
C LEU A 356 -4.21 -2.28 -23.84
N LYS A 357 -3.17 -1.71 -23.24
CA LYS A 357 -1.78 -1.82 -23.70
C LYS A 357 -0.91 -2.68 -22.77
N GLN A 358 -1.21 -2.68 -21.48
CA GLN A 358 -0.46 -3.42 -20.47
C GLN A 358 -1.37 -4.40 -19.73
N SER A 359 -0.93 -5.64 -19.57
CA SER A 359 -1.58 -6.64 -18.71
C SER A 359 -1.30 -6.38 -17.22
N VAL A 360 -2.10 -6.96 -16.32
CA VAL A 360 -1.82 -6.82 -14.88
C VAL A 360 -0.59 -7.62 -14.44
N ALA A 361 -0.25 -8.69 -15.15
CA ALA A 361 0.98 -9.45 -14.91
C ALA A 361 2.22 -8.61 -15.30
N GLU A 362 2.21 -7.97 -16.49
CA GLU A 362 3.27 -7.02 -16.88
C GLU A 362 3.37 -5.84 -15.92
N SER A 363 2.23 -5.27 -15.50
CA SER A 363 2.20 -4.17 -14.52
C SER A 363 2.78 -4.59 -13.17
N SER A 364 2.52 -5.83 -12.75
CA SER A 364 3.10 -6.41 -11.54
C SER A 364 4.62 -6.56 -11.64
N PHE A 365 5.09 -7.09 -12.77
CA PHE A 365 6.53 -7.28 -13.01
C PHE A 365 7.27 -5.95 -13.10
N ASP A 366 6.69 -4.97 -13.79
CA ASP A 366 7.25 -3.64 -14.03
C ASP A 366 6.96 -2.65 -12.87
N ALA A 367 6.39 -3.10 -11.75
CA ALA A 367 6.04 -2.23 -10.62
C ALA A 367 7.20 -1.33 -10.18
N TRP A 368 8.40 -1.89 -10.13
CA TRP A 368 9.65 -1.24 -9.69
C TRP A 368 10.02 0.01 -10.48
N ILE A 369 9.76 0.02 -11.77
CA ILE A 369 10.21 1.08 -12.69
C ILE A 369 9.08 1.89 -13.30
N LYS A 370 7.84 1.37 -13.29
CA LYS A 370 6.68 2.04 -13.88
C LYS A 370 5.66 2.51 -12.84
N TYR A 371 5.04 1.58 -12.10
CA TYR A 371 3.93 1.93 -11.21
C TYR A 371 4.35 2.87 -10.07
N TYR A 372 5.48 2.59 -9.41
CA TYR A 372 6.03 3.44 -8.35
C TYR A 372 6.79 4.68 -8.86
N ARG A 373 6.97 4.80 -10.18
CA ARG A 373 7.62 5.93 -10.86
C ARG A 373 6.75 6.45 -12.01
N ALA A 374 5.43 6.46 -11.80
CA ALA A 374 4.47 6.90 -12.80
C ALA A 374 4.74 8.35 -13.25
N ASP A 375 4.72 8.56 -14.56
CA ASP A 375 4.86 9.86 -15.22
C ASP A 375 3.50 10.39 -15.71
N GLU A 376 3.51 11.51 -16.44
CA GLU A 376 2.31 12.12 -17.03
C GLU A 376 1.65 11.26 -18.10
N ASN A 377 2.37 10.31 -18.69
CA ASN A 377 1.84 9.37 -19.68
C ASN A 377 1.27 8.08 -19.08
N ALA A 378 1.42 7.88 -17.78
CA ALA A 378 0.97 6.67 -17.08
C ALA A 378 -0.48 6.27 -17.41
N PRO A 379 -1.49 7.17 -17.48
CA PRO A 379 -2.86 6.78 -17.84
C PRO A 379 -3.00 6.17 -19.24
N ASN A 380 -2.08 6.47 -20.16
CA ASN A 380 -2.07 5.97 -21.54
C ASN A 380 -1.30 4.65 -21.72
N SER A 381 -0.41 4.33 -20.81
CA SER A 381 0.56 3.23 -20.97
C SER A 381 0.49 2.19 -19.88
N LEU A 382 0.01 2.54 -18.69
CA LEU A 382 0.03 1.68 -17.52
C LEU A 382 -1.37 1.24 -17.09
N VAL A 383 -1.44 0.06 -16.47
CA VAL A 383 -2.59 -0.40 -15.70
C VAL A 383 -2.24 -0.48 -14.22
N ASN A 384 -3.17 -0.05 -13.37
CA ASN A 384 -3.04 -0.20 -11.92
C ASN A 384 -3.35 -1.63 -11.51
N TYR A 385 -2.33 -2.41 -11.11
CA TYR A 385 -2.51 -3.81 -10.71
C TYR A 385 -3.25 -3.98 -9.37
N TYR A 386 -3.33 -2.96 -8.51
CA TYR A 386 -4.22 -2.95 -7.35
C TYR A 386 -5.69 -2.95 -7.80
N GLN A 387 -6.09 -1.92 -8.53
CA GLN A 387 -7.49 -1.73 -8.92
C GLN A 387 -7.95 -2.75 -9.96
N LYS A 388 -7.20 -2.96 -11.05
CA LYS A 388 -7.57 -3.99 -12.05
C LYS A 388 -7.40 -5.39 -11.46
N GLY A 389 -6.44 -5.64 -10.58
CA GLY A 389 -6.31 -6.88 -9.82
C GLY A 389 -7.51 -7.15 -8.90
N ALA A 390 -8.04 -6.12 -8.23
CA ALA A 390 -9.27 -6.23 -7.46
C ALA A 390 -10.49 -6.59 -8.34
N LEU A 391 -10.56 -6.03 -9.55
CA LEU A 391 -11.61 -6.39 -10.52
C LEU A 391 -11.44 -7.81 -11.08
N VAL A 392 -10.21 -8.31 -11.22
CA VAL A 392 -9.96 -9.73 -11.54
C VAL A 392 -10.38 -10.62 -10.38
N ALA A 393 -10.09 -10.26 -9.13
CA ALA A 393 -10.55 -10.96 -7.93
C ALA A 393 -12.08 -11.01 -7.86
N LEU A 394 -12.74 -9.89 -8.10
CA LEU A 394 -14.21 -9.81 -8.23
C LEU A 394 -14.73 -10.77 -9.30
N ALA A 395 -14.15 -10.74 -10.51
CA ALA A 395 -14.56 -11.60 -11.61
C ALA A 395 -14.37 -13.09 -11.28
N LEU A 396 -13.28 -13.46 -10.61
CA LEU A 396 -13.05 -14.83 -10.12
C LEU A 396 -14.10 -15.23 -9.08
N ASP A 397 -14.33 -14.39 -8.07
CA ASP A 397 -15.29 -14.70 -7.00
C ASP A 397 -16.72 -14.88 -7.55
N LEU A 398 -17.18 -13.96 -8.40
CA LEU A 398 -18.49 -14.03 -9.02
C LEU A 398 -18.63 -15.25 -9.96
N THR A 399 -17.59 -15.56 -10.74
CA THR A 399 -17.59 -16.75 -11.61
C THR A 399 -17.66 -18.04 -10.81
N ILE A 400 -16.86 -18.16 -9.74
CA ILE A 400 -16.88 -19.33 -8.85
C ILE A 400 -18.27 -19.48 -8.21
N ARG A 401 -18.83 -18.39 -7.66
CA ARG A 401 -20.18 -18.39 -7.06
C ARG A 401 -21.26 -18.81 -8.05
N ALA A 402 -21.24 -18.25 -9.26
CA ALA A 402 -22.20 -18.60 -10.30
C ALA A 402 -22.11 -20.09 -10.68
N ARG A 403 -20.89 -20.61 -10.95
CA ARG A 403 -20.68 -22.02 -11.34
C ARG A 403 -20.99 -23.02 -10.23
N THR A 404 -20.83 -22.60 -8.98
CA THR A 404 -21.07 -23.48 -7.82
C THR A 404 -22.39 -23.21 -7.11
N GLN A 405 -23.26 -22.33 -7.65
CA GLN A 405 -24.50 -21.91 -7.02
C GLN A 405 -24.32 -21.39 -5.60
N GLY A 406 -23.22 -20.60 -5.40
CA GLY A 406 -22.87 -20.01 -4.12
C GLY A 406 -22.20 -20.94 -3.12
N ARG A 407 -21.96 -22.22 -3.46
CA ARG A 407 -21.33 -23.20 -2.54
C ARG A 407 -19.84 -22.96 -2.34
N ARG A 408 -19.16 -22.33 -3.28
CA ARG A 408 -17.76 -21.96 -3.25
C ARG A 408 -17.59 -20.50 -3.64
N SER A 409 -16.45 -19.94 -3.24
CA SER A 409 -16.09 -18.54 -3.46
C SER A 409 -14.57 -18.37 -3.51
N LEU A 410 -14.09 -17.15 -3.74
CA LEU A 410 -12.69 -16.82 -3.64
C LEU A 410 -12.15 -17.02 -2.20
N ASP A 411 -13.02 -16.93 -1.17
CA ASP A 411 -12.65 -17.24 0.21
C ASP A 411 -12.11 -18.67 0.36
N ASP A 412 -12.65 -19.64 -0.40
CA ASP A 412 -12.16 -21.03 -0.36
C ASP A 412 -10.76 -21.16 -0.97
N VAL A 413 -10.44 -20.35 -1.99
CA VAL A 413 -9.10 -20.27 -2.58
C VAL A 413 -8.11 -19.69 -1.56
N MET A 414 -8.45 -18.59 -0.91
CA MET A 414 -7.59 -17.97 0.10
C MET A 414 -7.33 -18.91 1.28
N ARG A 415 -8.36 -19.62 1.75
CA ARG A 415 -8.20 -20.66 2.78
C ARG A 415 -7.34 -21.84 2.34
N ALA A 416 -7.41 -22.23 1.06
CA ALA A 416 -6.55 -23.29 0.53
C ALA A 416 -5.10 -22.86 0.51
N LEU A 417 -4.79 -21.68 0.00
CA LEU A 417 -3.44 -21.11 0.00
C LEU A 417 -2.88 -20.96 1.42
N TRP A 418 -3.72 -20.53 2.37
CA TRP A 418 -3.34 -20.45 3.78
C TRP A 418 -3.00 -21.83 4.36
N ARG A 419 -3.78 -22.86 4.05
CA ARG A 419 -3.50 -24.24 4.50
C ARG A 419 -2.20 -24.77 3.88
N ASP A 420 -1.95 -24.49 2.59
CA ASP A 420 -0.71 -24.87 1.91
C ASP A 420 0.52 -24.24 2.61
N TYR A 421 0.43 -22.94 2.95
CA TYR A 421 1.47 -22.27 3.73
C TYR A 421 1.67 -22.91 5.11
N ALA A 422 0.59 -23.10 5.87
CA ALA A 422 0.65 -23.65 7.23
C ALA A 422 1.17 -25.10 7.26
N ALA A 423 0.82 -25.91 6.27
CA ALA A 423 1.29 -27.29 6.15
C ALA A 423 2.77 -27.39 5.73
N ALA A 424 3.23 -26.46 4.90
CA ALA A 424 4.63 -26.46 4.44
C ALA A 424 5.61 -25.96 5.51
N GLY A 425 5.19 -25.02 6.38
CA GLY A 425 6.05 -24.40 7.39
C GLY A 425 7.32 -23.81 6.76
N THR A 426 8.50 -24.17 7.28
CA THR A 426 9.80 -23.69 6.77
C THR A 426 10.12 -24.18 5.34
N ARG A 427 9.39 -25.15 4.82
CA ARG A 427 9.55 -25.66 3.45
C ARG A 427 8.65 -24.95 2.43
N TYR A 428 7.98 -23.89 2.84
CA TYR A 428 7.10 -23.13 1.96
C TYR A 428 7.90 -22.51 0.79
N LYS A 429 7.46 -22.80 -0.45
CA LYS A 429 8.13 -22.36 -1.68
C LYS A 429 7.48 -21.14 -2.34
N GLY A 430 6.43 -20.59 -1.72
CA GLY A 430 5.65 -19.53 -2.34
C GLY A 430 4.64 -20.03 -3.38
N VAL A 431 3.87 -19.10 -3.90
CA VAL A 431 2.97 -19.31 -5.04
C VAL A 431 3.79 -19.19 -6.33
N ALA A 432 3.76 -20.23 -7.16
CA ALA A 432 4.42 -20.18 -8.48
C ALA A 432 3.71 -19.19 -9.41
N GLU A 433 4.45 -18.63 -10.37
CA GLU A 433 3.93 -17.63 -11.33
C GLU A 433 2.69 -18.14 -12.10
N ASP A 434 2.62 -19.42 -12.40
CA ASP A 434 1.50 -20.10 -13.08
C ASP A 434 0.56 -20.85 -12.12
N GLY A 435 0.81 -20.79 -10.80
CA GLY A 435 0.16 -21.64 -9.79
C GLY A 435 -1.31 -21.35 -9.50
N MET A 436 -1.80 -20.15 -9.84
CA MET A 436 -3.14 -19.71 -9.42
C MET A 436 -4.28 -20.50 -10.05
N ALA A 437 -4.18 -20.88 -11.31
CA ALA A 437 -5.21 -21.68 -11.99
C ALA A 437 -5.44 -23.04 -11.30
N ALA A 438 -4.35 -23.71 -10.94
CA ALA A 438 -4.39 -24.98 -10.21
C ALA A 438 -4.91 -24.81 -8.78
N ALA A 439 -4.54 -23.73 -8.09
CA ALA A 439 -5.03 -23.44 -6.75
C ALA A 439 -6.56 -23.21 -6.74
N ILE A 440 -7.08 -22.47 -7.72
CA ILE A 440 -8.53 -22.24 -7.90
C ILE A 440 -9.25 -23.56 -8.15
N GLU A 441 -8.75 -24.38 -9.09
CA GLU A 441 -9.39 -25.68 -9.43
C GLU A 441 -9.40 -26.62 -8.21
N ARG A 442 -8.29 -26.75 -7.49
CA ARG A 442 -8.20 -27.58 -6.25
C ARG A 442 -9.18 -27.11 -5.16
N ALA A 443 -9.31 -25.79 -4.97
CA ALA A 443 -10.13 -25.23 -3.91
C ALA A 443 -11.64 -25.26 -4.20
N THR A 444 -12.01 -25.13 -5.48
CA THR A 444 -13.40 -24.85 -5.87
C THR A 444 -14.00 -25.87 -6.86
N GLY A 445 -13.17 -26.69 -7.53
CA GLY A 445 -13.57 -27.54 -8.64
C GLY A 445 -13.79 -26.78 -9.96
N CYS A 446 -13.55 -25.48 -10.00
CA CYS A 446 -13.77 -24.65 -11.18
C CYS A 446 -12.53 -24.55 -12.04
N ARG A 447 -12.60 -24.98 -13.30
CA ARG A 447 -11.55 -24.80 -14.30
C ARG A 447 -11.63 -23.39 -14.88
N LEU A 448 -10.72 -22.50 -14.45
CA LEU A 448 -10.69 -21.08 -14.83
C LEU A 448 -9.36 -20.66 -15.50
N ALA A 449 -8.52 -21.62 -15.91
CA ALA A 449 -7.20 -21.31 -16.48
C ALA A 449 -7.27 -20.35 -17.69
N ARG A 450 -8.21 -20.60 -18.63
CA ARG A 450 -8.35 -19.75 -19.82
C ARG A 450 -8.81 -18.31 -19.48
N PRO A 451 -9.97 -18.11 -18.80
CA PRO A 451 -10.38 -16.76 -18.48
C PRO A 451 -9.38 -16.04 -17.57
N LEU A 452 -8.75 -16.73 -16.62
CA LEU A 452 -7.71 -16.14 -15.77
C LEU A 452 -6.57 -15.58 -16.63
N ARG A 453 -6.03 -16.37 -17.57
CA ARG A 453 -4.98 -15.92 -18.48
C ARG A 453 -5.41 -14.72 -19.33
N GLU A 454 -6.61 -14.75 -19.89
CA GLU A 454 -7.13 -13.62 -20.67
C GLU A 454 -7.20 -12.32 -19.84
N TRP A 455 -7.52 -12.41 -18.54
CA TRP A 455 -7.66 -11.27 -17.63
C TRP A 455 -6.33 -10.80 -17.01
N THR A 456 -5.34 -11.68 -16.89
CA THR A 456 -4.09 -11.37 -16.15
C THR A 456 -2.87 -11.23 -17.05
N GLU A 457 -2.69 -12.10 -18.05
CA GLU A 457 -1.60 -12.05 -19.03
C GLU A 457 -2.00 -11.29 -20.30
N GLY A 458 -3.31 -11.25 -20.62
CA GLY A 458 -3.88 -10.42 -21.66
C GLY A 458 -4.38 -9.08 -21.14
N THR A 459 -4.89 -8.26 -22.06
CA THR A 459 -5.48 -6.95 -21.77
C THR A 459 -7.01 -6.97 -21.74
N ARG A 460 -7.62 -8.14 -21.91
CA ARG A 460 -9.09 -8.29 -21.92
C ARG A 460 -9.67 -8.01 -20.54
N ASP A 461 -10.72 -7.19 -20.50
CA ASP A 461 -11.48 -6.96 -19.28
C ASP A 461 -12.55 -8.06 -19.10
N PRO A 462 -12.88 -8.44 -17.84
CA PRO A 462 -14.04 -9.28 -17.55
C PRO A 462 -15.36 -8.63 -18.01
N ASP A 463 -16.32 -9.43 -18.41
CA ASP A 463 -17.68 -8.95 -18.69
C ASP A 463 -18.44 -8.72 -17.37
N PHE A 464 -18.28 -7.53 -16.80
CA PHE A 464 -18.90 -7.20 -15.50
C PHE A 464 -20.41 -7.19 -15.55
N ALA A 465 -21.03 -6.87 -16.69
CA ALA A 465 -22.48 -6.91 -16.84
C ALA A 465 -23.00 -8.36 -16.68
N ALA A 466 -22.40 -9.29 -17.41
CA ALA A 466 -22.75 -10.71 -17.32
C ALA A 466 -22.43 -11.30 -15.94
N LEU A 467 -21.35 -10.87 -15.27
CA LEU A 467 -20.95 -11.37 -13.96
C LEU A 467 -21.82 -10.87 -12.81
N LEU A 468 -22.34 -9.64 -12.89
CA LEU A 468 -23.14 -9.00 -11.83
C LEU A 468 -24.63 -9.33 -11.95
N ALA A 469 -25.13 -9.58 -13.17
CA ALA A 469 -26.54 -9.86 -13.41
C ALA A 469 -27.12 -11.02 -12.56
N PRO A 470 -26.42 -12.18 -12.35
CA PRO A 470 -26.92 -13.25 -11.51
C PRO A 470 -27.18 -12.87 -10.05
N LEU A 471 -26.52 -11.78 -9.56
CA LEU A 471 -26.72 -11.25 -8.21
C LEU A 471 -27.85 -10.20 -8.15
N GLY A 472 -28.53 -9.94 -9.25
CA GLY A 472 -29.53 -8.87 -9.37
C GLY A 472 -28.87 -7.48 -9.22
N ILE A 473 -27.70 -7.32 -9.81
CA ILE A 473 -26.97 -6.06 -9.85
C ILE A 473 -26.86 -5.61 -11.30
N GLU A 474 -27.24 -4.36 -11.55
CA GLU A 474 -27.09 -3.71 -12.84
C GLU A 474 -25.71 -3.06 -12.97
N PHE A 475 -25.06 -3.28 -14.11
CA PHE A 475 -23.88 -2.56 -14.53
C PHE A 475 -24.23 -1.66 -15.71
N ILE A 476 -24.04 -0.36 -15.54
CA ILE A 476 -24.36 0.66 -16.54
C ILE A 476 -23.09 1.44 -16.87
N ALA A 477 -22.66 1.36 -18.12
CA ALA A 477 -21.60 2.22 -18.65
C ALA A 477 -22.25 3.38 -19.41
N LYS A 478 -22.05 4.61 -18.94
CA LYS A 478 -22.63 5.81 -19.54
C LYS A 478 -21.61 6.95 -19.67
N PRO A 479 -21.84 7.92 -20.56
CA PRO A 479 -21.05 9.13 -20.62
C PRO A 479 -21.10 9.91 -19.31
N ALA A 480 -19.96 10.48 -18.86
CA ALA A 480 -19.89 11.40 -17.72
C ALA A 480 -19.89 12.84 -18.25
N LEU A 481 -21.07 13.36 -18.55
CA LEU A 481 -21.25 14.70 -19.13
C LEU A 481 -20.94 15.84 -18.15
N ASP A 482 -20.76 15.53 -16.88
CA ASP A 482 -20.43 16.45 -15.78
C ASP A 482 -18.92 16.73 -15.63
N GLN A 483 -18.08 16.28 -16.56
CA GLN A 483 -16.64 16.53 -16.61
C GLN A 483 -16.23 17.10 -17.98
N PRO A 484 -16.59 18.37 -18.30
CA PRO A 484 -16.39 18.95 -19.64
C PRO A 484 -14.92 19.00 -20.09
N ALA A 485 -13.98 19.31 -19.19
CA ALA A 485 -12.56 19.33 -19.53
C ALA A 485 -12.06 17.98 -20.04
N PHE A 486 -12.49 16.90 -19.42
CA PHE A 486 -12.17 15.56 -19.88
C PHE A 486 -12.97 15.15 -21.12
N ALA A 487 -14.27 15.51 -21.15
CA ALA A 487 -15.16 15.13 -22.25
C ALA A 487 -14.83 15.80 -23.58
N LEU A 488 -14.53 17.09 -23.56
CA LEU A 488 -14.35 17.90 -24.77
C LEU A 488 -12.88 18.00 -25.21
N LEU A 489 -11.95 18.03 -24.26
CA LEU A 489 -10.51 18.17 -24.50
C LEU A 489 -9.77 16.83 -24.40
N GLY A 490 -10.15 15.97 -23.45
CA GLY A 490 -9.47 14.70 -23.15
C GLY A 490 -8.15 14.92 -22.41
N LEU A 491 -8.20 15.74 -21.36
CA LEU A 491 -7.07 15.99 -20.47
C LEU A 491 -7.49 15.91 -19.00
N GLY A 492 -6.54 15.61 -18.15
CA GLY A 492 -6.67 15.72 -16.69
C GLY A 492 -5.87 16.92 -16.19
N THR A 493 -6.42 17.65 -15.21
CA THR A 493 -5.78 18.82 -14.62
C THR A 493 -5.40 18.61 -13.17
N ALA A 494 -4.39 19.34 -12.70
CA ALA A 494 -4.02 19.49 -11.31
C ALA A 494 -3.95 20.97 -10.95
N ARG A 495 -4.25 21.30 -9.70
CA ARG A 495 -4.05 22.66 -9.19
C ARG A 495 -2.57 22.99 -9.12
N ASP A 496 -2.22 24.23 -9.49
CA ASP A 496 -0.88 24.80 -9.39
C ASP A 496 -1.01 26.21 -8.81
N GLY A 497 -0.94 26.33 -7.49
CA GLY A 497 -1.35 27.55 -6.80
C GLY A 497 -2.81 27.91 -7.12
N ASP A 498 -3.05 29.12 -7.61
CA ASP A 498 -4.37 29.58 -8.09
C ASP A 498 -4.68 29.15 -9.53
N GLY A 499 -3.68 28.60 -10.24
CA GLY A 499 -3.76 28.18 -11.63
C GLY A 499 -4.13 26.70 -11.79
N LEU A 500 -4.07 26.27 -13.05
CA LEU A 500 -4.26 24.89 -13.47
C LEU A 500 -3.08 24.44 -14.33
N ARG A 501 -2.55 23.27 -14.01
CA ARG A 501 -1.57 22.56 -14.82
C ARG A 501 -2.20 21.33 -15.45
N ILE A 502 -1.85 21.03 -16.70
CA ILE A 502 -2.21 19.76 -17.32
C ILE A 502 -1.42 18.64 -16.64
N ALA A 503 -2.12 17.72 -16.01
CA ALA A 503 -1.53 16.54 -15.37
C ALA A 503 -1.27 15.43 -16.41
N HIS A 504 -2.23 15.20 -17.30
CA HIS A 504 -2.14 14.20 -18.37
C HIS A 504 -2.94 14.63 -19.59
N VAL A 505 -2.48 14.17 -20.76
CA VAL A 505 -3.23 14.26 -22.03
C VAL A 505 -3.50 12.84 -22.50
N TYR A 506 -4.78 12.49 -22.73
CA TYR A 506 -5.17 11.14 -23.11
C TYR A 506 -4.98 10.87 -24.60
N ASP A 507 -4.65 9.63 -24.95
CA ASP A 507 -4.46 9.19 -26.33
C ASP A 507 -5.72 9.35 -27.19
N GLY A 508 -5.55 9.82 -28.40
CA GLY A 508 -6.61 9.96 -29.39
C GLY A 508 -7.64 11.05 -29.04
N THR A 509 -7.25 12.08 -28.31
CA THR A 509 -8.10 13.19 -27.87
C THR A 509 -7.77 14.50 -28.58
N PRO A 510 -8.69 15.50 -28.57
CA PRO A 510 -8.43 16.83 -29.13
C PRO A 510 -7.21 17.53 -28.55
N ALA A 511 -7.02 17.45 -27.22
CA ALA A 511 -5.86 18.04 -26.56
C ALA A 511 -4.55 17.48 -27.12
N ARG A 512 -4.48 16.16 -27.35
CA ARG A 512 -3.30 15.53 -27.93
C ARG A 512 -3.09 15.93 -29.40
N ALA A 513 -4.17 15.97 -30.18
CA ALA A 513 -4.10 16.37 -31.58
C ALA A 513 -3.62 17.83 -31.75
N ALA A 514 -4.01 18.70 -30.83
CA ALA A 514 -3.59 20.11 -30.82
C ALA A 514 -2.17 20.33 -30.26
N GLY A 515 -1.50 19.28 -29.73
CA GLY A 515 -0.14 19.37 -29.21
C GLY A 515 -0.06 19.87 -27.75
N LEU A 516 -1.14 19.82 -26.98
CA LEU A 516 -1.09 20.02 -25.52
C LEU A 516 -0.29 18.89 -24.84
N SER A 517 0.41 19.23 -23.79
CA SER A 517 1.30 18.32 -23.09
C SER A 517 1.09 18.35 -21.56
N GLY A 518 1.42 17.24 -20.88
CA GLY A 518 1.55 17.24 -19.45
C GLY A 518 2.58 18.28 -18.98
N GLY A 519 2.25 19.02 -17.93
CA GLY A 519 3.08 20.11 -17.42
C GLY A 519 2.72 21.49 -17.96
N ASP A 520 1.95 21.62 -19.07
CA ASP A 520 1.49 22.91 -19.55
C ASP A 520 0.60 23.60 -18.51
N SER A 521 0.85 24.88 -18.24
CA SER A 521 -0.02 25.71 -17.38
C SER A 521 -1.12 26.33 -18.23
N LEU A 522 -2.38 25.98 -17.95
CA LEU A 522 -3.55 26.52 -18.63
C LEU A 522 -3.80 27.96 -18.18
N VAL A 523 -3.88 28.89 -19.12
CA VAL A 523 -4.00 30.34 -18.87
C VAL A 523 -5.35 30.87 -19.28
N ALA A 524 -5.78 30.63 -20.52
CA ALA A 524 -6.99 31.17 -21.07
C ALA A 524 -7.62 30.28 -22.15
N ILE A 525 -8.93 30.41 -22.32
CA ILE A 525 -9.71 29.89 -23.44
C ILE A 525 -10.38 31.07 -24.15
N ASP A 526 -10.14 31.20 -25.44
CA ASP A 526 -10.63 32.32 -26.29
C ASP A 526 -10.38 33.70 -25.64
N GLY A 527 -9.18 33.90 -25.08
CA GLY A 527 -8.79 35.13 -24.39
C GLY A 527 -9.35 35.32 -22.99
N LEU A 528 -10.19 34.41 -22.50
CA LEU A 528 -10.76 34.48 -21.13
C LEU A 528 -9.91 33.65 -20.16
N ARG A 529 -9.52 34.28 -19.04
CA ARG A 529 -8.72 33.60 -17.97
C ARG A 529 -9.39 32.35 -17.47
N ILE A 530 -8.60 31.27 -17.35
CA ILE A 530 -9.00 30.00 -16.75
C ILE A 530 -8.47 29.91 -15.32
N THR A 531 -9.28 29.34 -14.43
CA THR A 531 -8.94 28.96 -13.07
C THR A 531 -9.45 27.53 -12.80
N ALA A 532 -9.03 26.92 -11.70
CA ALA A 532 -9.55 25.62 -11.28
C ALA A 532 -11.08 25.60 -11.10
N ALA A 533 -11.67 26.74 -10.74
CA ALA A 533 -13.11 26.86 -10.56
C ALA A 533 -13.88 27.19 -11.85
N SER A 534 -13.22 27.75 -12.86
CA SER A 534 -13.91 28.28 -14.05
C SER A 534 -13.79 27.40 -15.31
N LEU A 535 -12.80 26.50 -15.38
CA LEU A 535 -12.53 25.71 -16.59
C LEU A 535 -13.76 24.93 -17.07
N ASP A 536 -14.35 24.12 -16.21
CA ASP A 536 -15.50 23.29 -16.60
C ASP A 536 -16.73 24.13 -16.93
N THR A 537 -16.95 25.23 -16.20
CA THR A 537 -18.07 26.15 -16.48
C THR A 537 -17.91 26.89 -17.81
N GLN A 538 -16.67 27.25 -18.17
CA GLN A 538 -16.40 27.86 -19.47
C GLN A 538 -16.55 26.83 -20.59
N LEU A 539 -15.98 25.65 -20.47
CA LEU A 539 -16.08 24.57 -21.46
C LEU A 539 -17.51 24.10 -21.68
N ALA A 540 -18.37 24.14 -20.66
CA ALA A 540 -19.79 23.79 -20.78
C ALA A 540 -20.59 24.70 -21.74
N ARG A 541 -20.02 25.85 -22.19
CA ARG A 541 -20.64 26.77 -23.17
C ARG A 541 -20.36 26.39 -24.60
N TYR A 542 -19.43 25.49 -24.84
CA TYR A 542 -19.04 25.05 -26.20
C TYR A 542 -19.67 23.69 -26.53
N ALA A 543 -19.81 23.46 -27.82
CA ALA A 543 -20.30 22.21 -28.37
C ALA A 543 -19.16 21.41 -29.02
N PRO A 544 -19.34 20.10 -29.18
CA PRO A 544 -18.44 19.31 -30.02
C PRO A 544 -18.41 19.85 -31.45
N GLY A 545 -17.19 19.97 -32.01
CA GLY A 545 -16.94 20.57 -33.30
C GLY A 545 -16.53 22.05 -33.25
N ASP A 546 -16.78 22.75 -32.13
CA ASP A 546 -16.26 24.09 -31.93
C ASP A 546 -14.72 24.06 -31.85
N THR A 547 -14.09 25.10 -32.38
CA THR A 547 -12.65 25.30 -32.28
C THR A 547 -12.37 26.46 -31.32
N VAL A 548 -11.64 26.17 -30.24
CA VAL A 548 -11.26 27.15 -29.23
C VAL A 548 -9.75 27.42 -29.28
N GLN A 549 -9.35 28.63 -28.87
CA GLN A 549 -7.95 29.00 -28.69
C GLN A 549 -7.55 28.80 -27.22
N LEU A 550 -6.72 27.79 -26.95
CA LEU A 550 -6.17 27.58 -25.60
C LEU A 550 -4.80 28.27 -25.50
N ALA A 551 -4.68 29.21 -24.57
CA ALA A 551 -3.40 29.80 -24.21
C ALA A 551 -2.80 29.00 -23.04
N VAL A 552 -1.56 28.55 -23.21
CA VAL A 552 -0.81 27.80 -22.19
C VAL A 552 0.61 28.33 -22.07
N PHE A 553 1.19 28.22 -20.85
CA PHE A 553 2.63 28.33 -20.69
C PHE A 553 3.27 26.94 -20.74
N ARG A 554 4.31 26.82 -21.60
CA ARG A 554 5.20 25.67 -21.67
C ARG A 554 6.64 26.16 -21.57
N ARG A 555 7.37 25.80 -20.49
CA ARG A 555 8.76 26.27 -20.26
C ARG A 555 8.88 27.81 -20.34
N ASP A 556 7.93 28.52 -19.70
CA ASP A 556 7.80 29.97 -19.65
C ASP A 556 7.50 30.66 -21.01
N GLU A 557 7.25 29.88 -22.06
CA GLU A 557 6.82 30.37 -23.36
C GLU A 557 5.29 30.32 -23.49
N LEU A 558 4.66 31.43 -23.83
CA LEU A 558 3.22 31.48 -24.08
C LEU A 558 2.91 30.92 -25.48
N LEU A 559 2.13 29.85 -25.49
CA LEU A 559 1.63 29.21 -26.69
C LEU A 559 0.12 29.44 -26.83
N SER A 560 -0.34 29.64 -28.05
CA SER A 560 -1.77 29.66 -28.39
C SER A 560 -2.05 28.50 -29.35
N LEU A 561 -2.87 27.57 -28.91
CA LEU A 561 -3.15 26.33 -29.62
C LEU A 561 -4.64 26.25 -29.98
N ALA A 562 -4.93 26.06 -31.25
CA ALA A 562 -6.29 25.81 -31.72
C ALA A 562 -6.70 24.36 -31.43
N VAL A 563 -7.77 24.18 -30.69
CA VAL A 563 -8.29 22.86 -30.29
C VAL A 563 -9.71 22.70 -30.80
N THR A 564 -9.93 21.77 -31.72
CA THR A 564 -11.29 21.39 -32.15
C THR A 564 -11.87 20.41 -31.18
N LEU A 565 -12.88 20.81 -30.44
CA LEU A 565 -13.51 20.02 -29.39
C LEU A 565 -14.25 18.81 -29.96
N ALA A 566 -14.11 17.66 -29.33
CA ALA A 566 -14.78 16.44 -29.77
C ALA A 566 -15.52 15.77 -28.61
N THR A 567 -16.63 15.08 -28.92
CA THR A 567 -17.28 14.24 -27.95
C THR A 567 -16.56 12.91 -27.84
N ARG A 568 -15.70 12.79 -26.85
CA ARG A 568 -15.42 11.51 -26.19
C ARG A 568 -15.82 11.67 -24.74
N PRO A 569 -17.12 11.44 -24.43
CA PRO A 569 -17.53 11.55 -23.05
C PRO A 569 -16.75 10.50 -22.23
N PRO A 570 -16.18 10.90 -21.08
CA PRO A 570 -15.58 9.94 -20.19
C PRO A 570 -16.59 8.85 -19.86
N LEU A 571 -16.09 7.63 -19.72
CA LEU A 571 -16.91 6.51 -19.29
C LEU A 571 -17.17 6.64 -17.79
N ARG A 572 -18.42 6.67 -17.36
CA ARG A 572 -18.82 6.48 -15.97
C ARG A 572 -19.49 5.14 -15.83
N CYS A 573 -18.99 4.30 -14.95
CA CYS A 573 -19.61 3.05 -14.57
C CYS A 573 -20.49 3.26 -13.34
N VAL A 574 -21.70 2.73 -13.38
CA VAL A 574 -22.63 2.71 -12.25
C VAL A 574 -23.02 1.26 -11.99
N VAL A 575 -22.82 0.84 -10.75
CA VAL A 575 -23.20 -0.49 -10.25
C VAL A 575 -24.25 -0.27 -9.17
N ARG A 576 -25.44 -0.88 -9.34
CA ARG A 576 -26.54 -0.72 -8.38
C ARG A 576 -27.37 -1.98 -8.28
N ALA A 577 -28.01 -2.18 -7.13
CA ALA A 577 -28.99 -3.25 -6.99
C ALA A 577 -30.18 -3.00 -7.92
N ALA A 578 -30.61 -4.02 -8.68
CA ALA A 578 -31.78 -3.95 -9.53
C ALA A 578 -33.04 -3.88 -8.66
N ALA A 579 -33.95 -2.96 -9.00
CA ALA A 579 -35.18 -2.74 -8.23
C ALA A 579 -36.11 -4.01 -8.18
N ALA A 580 -36.08 -4.82 -9.24
CA ALA A 580 -36.90 -6.01 -9.36
C ALA A 580 -36.10 -7.32 -9.30
N ALA A 581 -35.04 -7.37 -8.47
CA ALA A 581 -34.25 -8.58 -8.34
C ALA A 581 -35.04 -9.77 -7.76
N ALA A 582 -34.93 -10.93 -8.39
CA ALA A 582 -35.59 -12.16 -7.93
C ALA A 582 -34.95 -12.70 -6.63
N GLY A 583 -35.69 -13.45 -5.82
CA GLY A 583 -35.22 -14.00 -4.54
C GLY A 583 -33.89 -14.79 -4.61
N PRO A 584 -33.65 -15.64 -5.62
CA PRO A 584 -32.37 -16.34 -5.79
C PRO A 584 -31.19 -15.37 -5.99
N ALA A 585 -31.37 -14.31 -6.77
CA ALA A 585 -30.34 -13.31 -7.03
C ALA A 585 -30.02 -12.52 -5.74
N ILE A 586 -31.04 -12.14 -4.97
CA ILE A 586 -30.87 -11.50 -3.66
C ILE A 586 -30.10 -12.40 -2.70
N ARG A 587 -30.41 -13.69 -2.64
CA ARG A 587 -29.68 -14.65 -1.79
C ARG A 587 -28.23 -14.78 -2.19
N LEU A 588 -27.93 -14.86 -3.50
CA LEU A 588 -26.55 -14.94 -3.98
C LEU A 588 -25.76 -13.66 -3.65
N ARG A 589 -26.40 -12.50 -3.82
CA ARG A 589 -25.82 -11.20 -3.45
C ARG A 589 -25.54 -11.10 -1.94
N LYS A 590 -26.49 -11.47 -1.10
CA LYS A 590 -26.31 -11.50 0.35
C LYS A 590 -25.18 -12.46 0.77
N ALA A 591 -25.09 -13.63 0.13
CA ALA A 591 -24.01 -14.59 0.38
C ALA A 591 -22.64 -14.05 -0.06
N TRP A 592 -22.58 -13.24 -1.11
CA TRP A 592 -21.36 -12.55 -1.54
C TRP A 592 -20.94 -11.48 -0.54
N LEU A 593 -21.86 -10.58 -0.18
CA LEU A 593 -21.63 -9.45 0.70
C LEU A 593 -21.59 -9.84 2.19
N GLY A 594 -21.96 -11.07 2.55
CA GLY A 594 -22.05 -11.50 3.95
C GLY A 594 -23.15 -10.80 4.75
N THR A 595 -24.12 -10.20 4.08
CA THR A 595 -25.26 -9.53 4.72
C THR A 595 -26.38 -10.53 5.03
N ARG A 596 -27.09 -10.32 6.16
CA ARG A 596 -28.20 -11.20 6.59
C ARG A 596 -29.53 -10.89 5.89
#